data_8512583ff1ec074777016aea361fd114
#
_entry.id   8512583ff1ec074777016aea361fd114
#
_cell.length_a   1.000
_cell.length_b   1.000
_cell.length_c   1.000
_cell.angle_alpha   90.00
_cell.angle_beta   90.00
_cell.angle_gamma   90.00
#
_symmetry.space_group_name_H-M   'P 1'
#
loop_
_entity.id
_entity.type
_entity.pdbx_description
1 polymer ?
#
loop_
_entity_poly.entity_id
_entity_poly.type
_entity_poly.pdbx_seq_one_letter_code
_entity_poly.pdbx_strand_id
1 'polypeptide(L)'
;MKKLICLLMAAIVLTSACLLFSGCNKIEVEIDMQAIVAANKTEALLKLYDNFMVKADDGRRSIGYYAEDEFTYEWSDAYTTSEGSYKAYQEIITDDYYSGITGDTFYSLVYAGGKRDMDWQEDLVVNPELFLKETLISSKEKDGMIVFKTRLSEEAMIALGYWQEGLYDGCYYETVYTMEKDTLVIKSIQETFVDKVSRTKSTIEYVTIANTERPEQAVKVYDHVNSAAETVTATVVFDPGTEKEKSESFTVPKGDTVYFNWEGDYNKVYKNAELTEVLDITRVSVVANEDVTIYLVKNSK
;
A
#
# COMPACT_ATOMS: atom_id res chain seq x y z
N MET A 1 13.41 28.30 -5.04
CA MET A 1 12.42 29.04 -4.23
C MET A 1 11.11 28.29 -4.04
N LYS A 2 10.46 27.70 -5.05
CA LYS A 2 9.21 26.93 -4.90
C LYS A 2 9.34 25.72 -3.95
N LYS A 3 10.43 24.91 -4.06
CA LYS A 3 10.68 23.77 -3.16
C LYS A 3 10.85 24.15 -1.67
N LEU A 4 11.40 25.32 -1.41
CA LEU A 4 11.55 25.83 -0.04
C LEU A 4 10.21 26.28 0.57
N ILE A 5 9.30 26.80 -0.27
CA ILE A 5 7.96 27.24 0.15
C ILE A 5 7.07 26.04 0.48
N CYS A 6 7.12 24.95 -0.30
CA CYS A 6 6.38 23.72 0.01
C CYS A 6 6.87 23.05 1.30
N LEU A 7 8.20 23.01 1.54
CA LEU A 7 8.76 22.50 2.80
C LEU A 7 8.37 23.40 4.00
N LEU A 8 8.35 24.73 3.82
CA LEU A 8 7.92 25.65 4.89
C LEU A 8 6.42 25.52 5.18
N MET A 9 5.60 25.35 4.15
CA MET A 9 4.15 25.16 4.33
C MET A 9 3.84 23.83 5.03
N ALA A 10 4.51 22.73 4.66
CA ALA A 10 4.40 21.46 5.38
C ALA A 10 4.84 21.61 6.84
N ALA A 11 5.98 22.24 7.11
CA ALA A 11 6.47 22.49 8.47
C ALA A 11 5.53 23.38 9.32
N ILE A 12 4.84 24.35 8.71
CA ILE A 12 3.89 25.23 9.39
C ILE A 12 2.59 24.49 9.75
N VAL A 13 2.11 23.60 8.89
CA VAL A 13 0.96 22.73 9.18
C VAL A 13 1.30 21.77 10.33
N LEU A 14 2.50 21.20 10.31
CA LEU A 14 3.04 20.28 11.31
C LEU A 14 3.12 20.87 12.72
N THR A 15 3.67 22.08 12.86
CA THR A 15 3.80 22.74 14.18
C THR A 15 2.46 23.22 14.72
N SER A 16 1.46 23.49 13.88
CA SER A 16 0.14 23.93 14.34
C SER A 16 -0.72 22.77 14.86
N ALA A 17 -0.63 21.56 14.31
CA ALA A 17 -1.40 20.41 14.78
C ALA A 17 -0.98 20.00 16.22
N CYS A 18 0.32 19.96 16.52
CA CYS A 18 0.83 19.60 17.84
C CYS A 18 0.48 20.62 18.95
N LEU A 19 0.36 21.90 18.61
CA LEU A 19 0.04 22.97 19.59
C LEU A 19 -1.46 23.06 19.89
N LEU A 20 -2.31 22.43 19.08
CA LEU A 20 -3.75 22.59 19.19
C LEU A 20 -4.42 21.72 20.25
N PHE A 21 -3.79 20.63 20.71
CA PHE A 21 -4.38 19.65 21.66
C PHE A 21 -3.83 19.71 23.08
N SER A 22 -3.17 20.80 23.49
CA SER A 22 -2.84 21.00 24.90
C SER A 22 -4.09 21.40 25.71
N GLY A 23 -4.95 20.41 25.99
CA GLY A 23 -5.95 20.47 27.03
C GLY A 23 -7.37 20.85 26.65
N CYS A 24 -8.15 19.94 26.05
CA CYS A 24 -9.60 19.71 26.27
C CYS A 24 -10.09 18.67 25.26
N ASN A 25 -10.63 17.58 25.71
CA ASN A 25 -11.39 16.63 24.88
C ASN A 25 -12.77 17.21 24.59
N LYS A 26 -12.86 18.17 23.66
CA LYS A 26 -14.12 18.81 23.28
C LYS A 26 -14.40 18.55 21.82
N ILE A 27 -15.60 18.09 21.52
CA ILE A 27 -16.11 17.99 20.16
C ILE A 27 -16.76 19.32 19.83
N GLU A 28 -16.13 20.12 18.96
CA GLU A 28 -16.62 21.42 18.51
C GLU A 28 -17.26 21.33 17.11
N VAL A 29 -16.87 20.32 16.32
CA VAL A 29 -17.37 20.06 14.98
C VAL A 29 -17.81 18.60 14.90
N GLU A 30 -18.98 18.36 14.35
CA GLU A 30 -19.44 17.01 14.05
C GLU A 30 -18.63 16.42 12.90
N ILE A 31 -18.19 15.19 13.04
CA ILE A 31 -17.34 14.48 12.06
C ILE A 31 -18.14 13.36 11.42
N ASP A 32 -18.41 13.49 10.13
CA ASP A 32 -19.00 12.42 9.31
C ASP A 32 -17.88 11.53 8.74
N MET A 33 -17.59 10.43 9.45
CA MET A 33 -16.52 9.48 9.07
C MET A 33 -16.77 8.86 7.69
N GLN A 34 -18.04 8.60 7.31
CA GLN A 34 -18.37 8.02 6.01
C GLN A 34 -18.13 9.01 4.86
N ALA A 35 -18.50 10.28 5.07
CA ALA A 35 -18.23 11.33 4.09
C ALA A 35 -16.72 11.55 3.90
N ILE A 36 -15.93 11.46 4.98
CA ILE A 36 -14.48 11.57 4.90
C ILE A 36 -13.88 10.40 4.10
N VAL A 37 -14.29 9.15 4.36
CA VAL A 37 -13.86 7.99 3.56
C VAL A 37 -14.17 8.22 2.08
N ALA A 38 -15.40 8.63 1.76
CA ALA A 38 -15.79 8.87 0.37
C ALA A 38 -14.96 9.96 -0.32
N ALA A 39 -14.62 11.06 0.39
CA ALA A 39 -13.83 12.17 -0.13
C ALA A 39 -12.35 11.83 -0.32
N ASN A 40 -11.83 10.81 0.37
CA ASN A 40 -10.42 10.40 0.35
C ASN A 40 -10.16 9.12 -0.44
N LYS A 41 -11.15 8.59 -1.15
CA LYS A 41 -10.92 7.55 -2.15
C LYS A 41 -10.05 8.09 -3.28
N THR A 42 -9.18 7.23 -3.81
CA THR A 42 -8.28 7.57 -4.91
C THR A 42 -9.02 8.22 -6.09
N GLU A 43 -10.12 7.64 -6.53
CA GLU A 43 -10.97 8.18 -7.62
C GLU A 43 -11.53 9.58 -7.28
N ALA A 44 -11.91 9.83 -6.04
CA ALA A 44 -12.44 11.13 -5.61
C ALA A 44 -11.33 12.19 -5.60
N LEU A 45 -10.14 11.83 -5.15
CA LEU A 45 -8.96 12.71 -5.14
C LEU A 45 -8.50 13.03 -6.56
N LEU A 46 -8.48 12.08 -7.48
CA LEU A 46 -8.11 12.28 -8.89
C LEU A 46 -9.14 13.11 -9.66
N LYS A 47 -10.37 13.23 -9.17
CA LYS A 47 -11.35 14.21 -9.70
C LYS A 47 -11.08 15.65 -9.26
N LEU A 48 -10.37 15.84 -8.15
CA LEU A 48 -10.02 17.16 -7.60
C LEU A 48 -8.62 17.62 -8.03
N TYR A 49 -7.72 16.69 -8.28
CA TYR A 49 -6.30 16.93 -8.53
C TYR A 49 -5.83 16.12 -9.74
N ASP A 50 -4.88 16.65 -10.50
CA ASP A 50 -4.25 15.91 -11.61
C ASP A 50 -3.51 14.65 -11.12
N ASN A 51 -2.97 14.73 -9.91
CA ASN A 51 -2.31 13.63 -9.21
C ASN A 51 -2.18 13.94 -7.72
N PHE A 52 -1.87 12.94 -6.91
CA PHE A 52 -1.52 13.13 -5.51
C PHE A 52 -0.51 12.10 -5.02
N MET A 53 0.13 12.40 -3.91
CA MET A 53 1.08 11.54 -3.22
C MET A 53 0.72 11.47 -1.74
N VAL A 54 0.71 10.25 -1.18
CA VAL A 54 0.67 10.01 0.26
C VAL A 54 2.06 9.54 0.68
N LYS A 55 2.69 10.24 1.59
CA LYS A 55 4.04 9.93 2.06
C LYS A 55 4.07 9.83 3.56
N ALA A 56 4.73 8.80 4.07
CA ALA A 56 5.05 8.64 5.48
C ALA A 56 6.57 8.58 5.70
N ASP A 57 7.00 9.16 6.81
CA ASP A 57 8.38 9.08 7.27
C ASP A 57 8.35 8.80 8.79
N ASP A 58 8.88 7.66 9.20
CA ASP A 58 8.97 7.27 10.61
C ASP A 58 10.37 7.57 11.21
N GLY A 59 11.18 8.35 10.50
CA GLY A 59 12.58 8.66 10.87
C GLY A 59 13.57 7.53 10.58
N ARG A 60 13.11 6.38 10.11
CA ARG A 60 13.94 5.23 9.71
C ARG A 60 13.81 4.93 8.22
N ARG A 61 12.64 5.12 7.65
CA ARG A 61 12.32 4.87 6.25
C ARG A 61 11.28 5.86 5.73
N SER A 62 11.30 6.10 4.44
CA SER A 62 10.20 6.72 3.72
C SER A 62 9.41 5.63 2.99
N ILE A 63 8.11 5.66 3.13
CA ILE A 63 7.16 4.84 2.37
C ILE A 63 6.10 5.74 1.78
N GLY A 64 5.46 5.31 0.70
CA GLY A 64 4.35 6.09 0.16
C GLY A 64 3.77 5.54 -1.11
N TYR A 65 2.76 6.27 -1.55
CA TYR A 65 2.00 6.03 -2.76
C TYR A 65 1.94 7.30 -3.59
N TYR A 66 1.96 7.15 -4.89
CA TYR A 66 1.67 8.19 -5.85
C TYR A 66 0.58 7.68 -6.79
N ALA A 67 -0.42 8.48 -7.07
CA ALA A 67 -1.51 8.11 -7.97
C ALA A 67 -1.77 9.22 -9.00
N GLU A 68 -2.03 8.80 -10.23
CA GLU A 68 -2.57 9.58 -11.34
C GLU A 68 -3.53 8.69 -12.15
N ASP A 69 -4.25 9.24 -13.15
CA ASP A 69 -5.27 8.49 -13.89
C ASP A 69 -4.76 7.18 -14.55
N GLU A 70 -3.48 7.17 -14.95
CA GLU A 70 -2.92 6.05 -15.71
C GLU A 70 -2.33 4.95 -14.83
N PHE A 71 -1.90 5.26 -13.59
CA PHE A 71 -1.27 4.28 -12.72
C PHE A 71 -1.16 4.69 -11.26
N THR A 72 -0.99 3.70 -10.40
CA THR A 72 -0.59 3.86 -9.00
C THR A 72 0.82 3.32 -8.80
N TYR A 73 1.63 4.06 -8.06
CA TYR A 73 3.00 3.72 -7.72
C TYR A 73 3.18 3.65 -6.21
N GLU A 74 3.79 2.57 -5.74
CA GLU A 74 4.14 2.36 -4.34
C GLU A 74 5.66 2.30 -4.18
N TRP A 75 6.18 2.78 -3.06
CA TRP A 75 7.58 2.60 -2.71
C TRP A 75 7.81 2.40 -1.21
N SER A 76 8.90 1.72 -0.89
CA SER A 76 9.44 1.63 0.47
C SER A 76 10.96 1.68 0.43
N ASP A 77 11.56 2.46 1.30
CA ASP A 77 13.01 2.42 1.51
C ASP A 77 13.41 1.11 2.20
N ALA A 78 14.68 0.72 2.06
CA ALA A 78 15.23 -0.41 2.78
C ALA A 78 15.21 -0.17 4.30
N TYR A 79 14.82 -1.18 5.07
CA TYR A 79 14.76 -1.08 6.52
C TYR A 79 15.11 -2.40 7.21
N THR A 80 15.45 -2.33 8.50
CA THR A 80 15.78 -3.50 9.33
C THR A 80 14.91 -3.52 10.58
N THR A 81 14.34 -4.67 10.87
CA THR A 81 13.58 -4.95 12.09
C THR A 81 14.25 -6.08 12.89
N SER A 82 13.67 -6.43 14.05
CA SER A 82 14.09 -7.62 14.80
C SER A 82 13.86 -8.94 14.04
N GLU A 83 12.99 -8.94 13.04
CA GLU A 83 12.65 -10.11 12.23
C GLU A 83 13.54 -10.25 11.00
N GLY A 84 14.21 -9.18 10.56
CA GLY A 84 15.11 -9.22 9.40
C GLY A 84 15.36 -7.87 8.75
N SER A 85 16.10 -7.93 7.64
CA SER A 85 16.37 -6.78 6.79
C SER A 85 15.56 -6.89 5.50
N TYR A 86 14.87 -5.82 5.15
CA TYR A 86 14.03 -5.70 3.96
C TYR A 86 14.70 -4.75 2.98
N LYS A 87 14.69 -5.11 1.70
CA LYS A 87 15.24 -4.27 0.63
C LYS A 87 14.24 -3.16 0.29
N ALA A 88 14.75 -2.05 -0.21
CA ALA A 88 13.93 -1.06 -0.87
C ALA A 88 13.21 -1.69 -2.07
N TYR A 89 11.94 -1.35 -2.25
CA TYR A 89 11.18 -1.75 -3.42
C TYR A 89 10.38 -0.56 -3.98
N GLN A 90 10.00 -0.69 -5.25
CA GLN A 90 9.25 0.33 -5.96
C GLN A 90 8.42 -0.40 -7.01
N GLU A 91 7.13 -0.20 -7.01
CA GLU A 91 6.19 -0.94 -7.87
C GLU A 91 5.21 -0.02 -8.56
N ILE A 92 4.98 -0.28 -9.84
CA ILE A 92 3.84 0.23 -10.61
C ILE A 92 2.84 -0.91 -10.77
N ILE A 93 1.58 -0.60 -10.59
CA ILE A 93 0.50 -1.53 -10.76
C ILE A 93 -0.11 -1.32 -12.13
N THR A 94 -0.13 -2.39 -12.92
CA THR A 94 -0.76 -2.47 -14.23
C THR A 94 -2.03 -3.32 -14.15
N ASP A 95 -2.82 -3.35 -15.23
CA ASP A 95 -4.04 -4.18 -15.28
C ASP A 95 -3.74 -5.69 -15.16
N ASP A 96 -2.57 -6.12 -15.66
CA ASP A 96 -2.21 -7.54 -15.77
C ASP A 96 -1.28 -8.03 -14.66
N TYR A 97 -0.36 -7.19 -14.16
CA TYR A 97 0.68 -7.57 -13.22
C TYR A 97 1.26 -6.34 -12.49
N TYR A 98 2.03 -6.59 -11.43
CA TYR A 98 2.87 -5.56 -10.82
C TYR A 98 4.23 -5.53 -11.52
N SER A 99 4.72 -4.35 -11.86
CA SER A 99 6.10 -4.16 -12.29
C SER A 99 6.85 -3.31 -11.28
N GLY A 100 8.07 -3.70 -10.98
CA GLY A 100 8.84 -3.01 -9.96
C GLY A 100 10.33 -3.11 -10.15
N ILE A 101 11.06 -2.45 -9.26
CA ILE A 101 12.51 -2.47 -9.19
C ILE A 101 12.96 -2.71 -7.75
N THR A 102 13.89 -3.63 -7.55
CA THR A 102 14.58 -3.84 -6.28
C THR A 102 16.08 -3.69 -6.50
N GLY A 103 16.66 -2.61 -5.97
CA GLY A 103 18.02 -2.20 -6.34
C GLY A 103 18.07 -1.79 -7.81
N ASP A 104 18.82 -2.54 -8.63
CA ASP A 104 18.95 -2.31 -10.09
C ASP A 104 18.23 -3.39 -10.92
N THR A 105 17.44 -4.25 -10.29
CA THR A 105 16.80 -5.39 -10.97
C THR A 105 15.31 -5.14 -11.11
N PHE A 106 14.83 -5.09 -12.35
CA PHE A 106 13.41 -5.06 -12.66
C PHE A 106 12.77 -6.43 -12.46
N TYR A 107 11.52 -6.44 -12.05
CA TYR A 107 10.74 -7.65 -11.87
C TYR A 107 9.28 -7.43 -12.23
N SER A 108 8.61 -8.53 -12.55
CA SER A 108 7.17 -8.60 -12.78
C SER A 108 6.56 -9.62 -11.81
N LEU A 109 5.51 -9.24 -11.11
CA LEU A 109 4.77 -10.11 -10.21
C LEU A 109 3.41 -10.43 -10.82
N VAL A 110 3.20 -11.64 -11.30
CA VAL A 110 1.96 -12.10 -11.91
C VAL A 110 1.11 -12.88 -10.91
N TYR A 111 -0.21 -12.73 -11.04
CA TYR A 111 -1.20 -13.39 -10.20
C TYR A 111 -2.11 -14.25 -11.07
N ALA A 112 -2.13 -15.56 -10.85
CA ALA A 112 -2.93 -16.49 -11.63
C ALA A 112 -4.00 -17.18 -10.79
N GLY A 113 -5.16 -17.45 -11.38
CA GLY A 113 -6.27 -18.20 -10.77
C GLY A 113 -7.23 -17.39 -9.92
N GLY A 114 -6.97 -16.13 -9.67
CA GLY A 114 -7.79 -15.25 -8.87
C GLY A 114 -7.92 -13.84 -9.47
N LYS A 115 -8.81 -13.05 -8.91
CA LYS A 115 -8.76 -11.60 -9.09
C LYS A 115 -7.62 -11.07 -8.23
N ARG A 116 -6.79 -10.24 -8.84
CA ARG A 116 -5.83 -9.45 -8.11
C ARG A 116 -6.60 -8.58 -7.09
N ASP A 117 -6.22 -8.65 -5.82
CA ASP A 117 -6.77 -7.76 -4.81
C ASP A 117 -6.17 -6.37 -5.03
N MET A 118 -6.99 -5.51 -5.65
CA MET A 118 -6.64 -4.12 -5.99
C MET A 118 -7.37 -3.13 -5.10
N ASP A 119 -8.19 -3.61 -4.16
CA ASP A 119 -9.10 -2.76 -3.38
C ASP A 119 -8.33 -1.73 -2.55
N TRP A 120 -7.10 -2.06 -2.12
CA TRP A 120 -6.25 -1.12 -1.39
C TRP A 120 -5.87 0.15 -2.20
N GLN A 121 -5.82 0.09 -3.53
CA GLN A 121 -5.55 1.26 -4.38
C GLN A 121 -6.67 2.30 -4.33
N GLU A 122 -7.87 1.88 -3.98
CA GLU A 122 -8.99 2.78 -3.83
C GLU A 122 -8.88 3.64 -2.57
N ASP A 123 -8.10 3.18 -1.56
CA ASP A 123 -8.11 3.70 -0.19
C ASP A 123 -6.69 4.09 0.30
N LEU A 124 -5.90 4.77 -0.53
CA LEU A 124 -4.50 5.13 -0.25
C LEU A 124 -4.31 6.09 0.93
N VAL A 125 -5.32 6.90 1.26
CA VAL A 125 -5.21 7.90 2.33
C VAL A 125 -5.69 7.36 3.67
N VAL A 126 -6.82 6.68 3.69
CA VAL A 126 -7.40 6.06 4.89
C VAL A 126 -7.86 4.67 4.60
N ASN A 127 -7.56 3.72 5.49
CA ASN A 127 -8.17 2.40 5.46
C ASN A 127 -9.59 2.48 6.04
N PRO A 128 -10.66 2.29 5.24
CA PRO A 128 -12.03 2.45 5.71
C PRO A 128 -12.40 1.48 6.83
N GLU A 129 -11.86 0.26 6.80
CA GLU A 129 -12.15 -0.77 7.79
C GLU A 129 -11.69 -0.36 9.18
N LEU A 130 -10.49 0.21 9.29
CA LEU A 130 -9.95 0.73 10.55
C LEU A 130 -10.59 2.05 10.93
N PHE A 131 -10.61 3.01 10.02
CA PHE A 131 -11.08 4.38 10.25
C PHE A 131 -12.51 4.43 10.77
N LEU A 132 -13.44 3.63 10.21
CA LEU A 132 -14.84 3.58 10.64
C LEU A 132 -15.05 2.91 12.00
N LYS A 133 -14.03 2.28 12.58
CA LYS A 133 -14.05 1.71 13.94
C LYS A 133 -13.43 2.61 14.98
N GLU A 134 -12.83 3.72 14.56
CA GLU A 134 -12.26 4.69 15.47
C GLU A 134 -13.35 5.46 16.24
N THR A 135 -13.05 5.77 17.48
CA THR A 135 -13.92 6.59 18.34
C THR A 135 -13.42 8.03 18.35
N LEU A 136 -14.28 8.97 17.99
CA LEU A 136 -13.96 10.40 18.04
C LEU A 136 -13.72 10.85 19.50
N ILE A 137 -12.57 11.47 19.75
CA ILE A 137 -12.17 12.00 21.06
C ILE A 137 -12.38 13.52 21.13
N SER A 138 -11.98 14.22 20.06
CA SER A 138 -12.12 15.68 20.00
C SER A 138 -12.09 16.15 18.55
N SER A 139 -12.69 17.32 18.32
CA SER A 139 -12.62 17.99 17.02
C SER A 139 -12.67 19.50 17.20
N LYS A 140 -12.02 20.23 16.29
CA LYS A 140 -12.10 21.69 16.23
C LYS A 140 -11.83 22.19 14.83
N GLU A 141 -12.36 23.37 14.53
CA GLU A 141 -12.11 24.09 13.29
C GLU A 141 -11.17 25.27 13.55
N LYS A 142 -10.22 25.49 12.64
CA LYS A 142 -9.37 26.66 12.63
C LYS A 142 -8.86 26.93 11.21
N ASP A 143 -9.01 28.16 10.74
CA ASP A 143 -8.45 28.65 9.47
C ASP A 143 -8.85 27.79 8.23
N GLY A 144 -10.10 27.32 8.17
CA GLY A 144 -10.62 26.48 7.10
C GLY A 144 -10.20 25.00 7.18
N MET A 145 -9.47 24.63 8.22
CA MET A 145 -9.08 23.27 8.50
C MET A 145 -9.87 22.70 9.67
N ILE A 146 -10.22 21.42 9.60
CA ILE A 146 -10.75 20.65 10.73
C ILE A 146 -9.62 19.75 11.22
N VAL A 147 -9.34 19.85 12.52
CA VAL A 147 -8.43 18.93 13.20
C VAL A 147 -9.25 18.11 14.17
N PHE A 148 -9.19 16.79 14.02
CA PHE A 148 -9.91 15.87 14.92
C PHE A 148 -9.01 14.73 15.37
N LYS A 149 -9.33 14.22 16.54
CA LYS A 149 -8.59 13.15 17.20
C LYS A 149 -9.51 11.98 17.44
N THR A 150 -9.01 10.80 17.15
CA THR A 150 -9.71 9.54 17.32
C THR A 150 -8.90 8.55 18.15
N ARG A 151 -9.52 7.43 18.48
CA ARG A 151 -8.86 6.27 19.07
C ARG A 151 -9.44 4.99 18.51
N LEU A 152 -8.54 4.08 18.14
CA LEU A 152 -8.84 2.70 17.81
C LEU A 152 -8.41 1.81 18.98
N SER A 153 -9.37 1.18 19.65
CA SER A 153 -9.14 0.41 20.87
C SER A 153 -8.62 -1.01 20.58
N GLU A 154 -8.10 -1.67 21.60
CA GLU A 154 -7.73 -3.08 21.57
C GLU A 154 -8.90 -3.96 21.13
N GLU A 155 -10.09 -3.75 21.68
CA GLU A 155 -11.27 -4.54 21.36
C GLU A 155 -11.67 -4.42 19.87
N ALA A 156 -11.52 -3.22 19.30
CA ALA A 156 -11.77 -3.01 17.87
C ALA A 156 -10.72 -3.76 17.00
N MET A 157 -9.45 -3.72 17.38
CA MET A 157 -8.37 -4.41 16.68
C MET A 157 -8.50 -5.94 16.75
N ILE A 158 -8.94 -6.48 17.90
CA ILE A 158 -9.24 -7.91 18.05
C ILE A 158 -10.44 -8.30 17.21
N ALA A 159 -11.53 -7.50 17.24
CA ALA A 159 -12.74 -7.77 16.47
C ALA A 159 -12.51 -7.77 14.95
N LEU A 160 -11.53 -7.00 14.46
CA LEU A 160 -11.08 -6.96 13.08
C LEU A 160 -10.06 -8.08 12.73
N GLY A 161 -9.60 -8.86 13.72
CA GLY A 161 -8.64 -9.93 13.51
C GLY A 161 -7.18 -9.50 13.39
N TYR A 162 -6.86 -8.22 13.60
CA TYR A 162 -5.47 -7.73 13.55
C TYR A 162 -4.68 -8.07 14.82
N TRP A 163 -5.34 -8.15 15.98
CA TRP A 163 -4.70 -8.48 17.24
C TRP A 163 -5.25 -9.75 17.85
N GLN A 164 -4.41 -10.43 18.63
CA GLN A 164 -4.80 -11.58 19.43
C GLN A 164 -5.08 -11.14 20.86
N GLU A 165 -6.14 -11.68 21.46
CA GLU A 165 -6.51 -11.43 22.85
C GLU A 165 -5.35 -11.76 23.80
N GLY A 166 -5.07 -10.86 24.74
CA GLY A 166 -4.05 -11.01 25.75
C GLY A 166 -2.61 -10.65 25.33
N LEU A 167 -2.35 -10.31 24.06
CA LEU A 167 -1.02 -9.87 23.61
C LEU A 167 -0.80 -8.36 23.75
N TYR A 168 -1.87 -7.57 23.64
CA TYR A 168 -1.81 -6.11 23.55
C TYR A 168 -2.67 -5.42 24.62
N ASP A 169 -2.71 -6.00 25.85
CA ASP A 169 -3.57 -5.55 26.94
C ASP A 169 -3.53 -4.04 27.17
N GLY A 170 -4.66 -3.39 26.91
CA GLY A 170 -4.86 -1.96 27.05
C GLY A 170 -4.12 -1.08 26.04
N CYS A 171 -3.49 -1.66 25.01
CA CYS A 171 -2.88 -0.92 23.91
C CYS A 171 -3.94 -0.30 23.01
N TYR A 172 -3.59 0.76 22.30
CA TYR A 172 -4.49 1.42 21.36
C TYR A 172 -3.72 2.29 20.38
N TYR A 173 -4.35 2.60 19.25
CA TYR A 173 -3.92 3.69 18.37
C TYR A 173 -4.66 4.98 18.72
N GLU A 174 -3.94 6.08 18.69
CA GLU A 174 -4.47 7.43 18.82
C GLU A 174 -4.04 8.22 17.60
N THR A 175 -5.02 8.71 16.84
CA THR A 175 -4.77 9.33 15.55
C THR A 175 -5.30 10.76 15.53
N VAL A 176 -4.47 11.67 15.01
CA VAL A 176 -4.84 13.07 14.76
C VAL A 176 -4.89 13.28 13.26
N TYR A 177 -6.05 13.69 12.78
CA TYR A 177 -6.29 14.03 11.39
C TYR A 177 -6.37 15.53 11.22
N THR A 178 -5.77 16.03 10.14
CA THR A 178 -5.97 17.40 9.67
C THR A 178 -6.56 17.35 8.28
N MET A 179 -7.74 17.92 8.07
CA MET A 179 -8.43 17.91 6.78
C MET A 179 -8.93 19.29 6.37
N GLU A 180 -9.09 19.53 5.10
CA GLU A 180 -9.77 20.71 4.57
C GLU A 180 -11.27 20.60 4.86
N LYS A 181 -11.85 21.69 5.38
CA LYS A 181 -13.27 21.70 5.75
C LYS A 181 -14.20 21.52 4.56
N ASP A 182 -13.92 22.21 3.45
CA ASP A 182 -14.84 22.27 2.32
C ASP A 182 -14.81 21.03 1.43
N THR A 183 -13.64 20.38 1.32
CA THR A 183 -13.44 19.19 0.48
C THR A 183 -13.41 17.89 1.27
N LEU A 184 -13.26 17.94 2.59
CA LEU A 184 -13.02 16.82 3.50
C LEU A 184 -11.74 16.02 3.16
N VAL A 185 -10.84 16.60 2.38
CA VAL A 185 -9.57 15.96 2.01
C VAL A 185 -8.59 16.00 3.18
N ILE A 186 -8.12 14.85 3.60
CA ILE A 186 -7.12 14.70 4.65
C ILE A 186 -5.76 15.16 4.13
N LYS A 187 -5.14 16.11 4.82
CA LYS A 187 -3.82 16.66 4.50
C LYS A 187 -2.70 16.01 5.31
N SER A 188 -3.00 15.63 6.54
CA SER A 188 -2.05 14.86 7.35
C SER A 188 -2.76 13.94 8.34
N ILE A 189 -2.09 12.84 8.64
CA ILE A 189 -2.47 11.86 9.64
C ILE A 189 -1.26 11.67 10.55
N GLN A 190 -1.42 11.90 11.85
CA GLN A 190 -0.43 11.56 12.85
C GLN A 190 -0.97 10.41 13.68
N GLU A 191 -0.46 9.21 13.42
CA GLU A 191 -0.85 8.00 14.13
C GLU A 191 0.16 7.70 15.26
N THR A 192 -0.33 7.44 16.45
CA THR A 192 0.48 7.08 17.61
C THR A 192 0.01 5.76 18.18
N PHE A 193 0.83 4.73 18.08
CA PHE A 193 0.64 3.50 18.83
C PHE A 193 1.06 3.70 20.29
N VAL A 194 0.13 3.46 21.20
CA VAL A 194 0.36 3.52 22.65
C VAL A 194 0.43 2.10 23.18
N ASP A 195 1.65 1.61 23.35
CA ASP A 195 1.92 0.30 23.92
C ASP A 195 1.93 0.39 25.46
N LYS A 196 0.90 -0.19 26.07
CA LYS A 196 0.76 -0.26 27.54
C LYS A 196 1.56 -1.39 28.16
N VAL A 197 1.84 -2.43 27.38
CA VAL A 197 2.62 -3.60 27.85
C VAL A 197 4.09 -3.20 28.03
N SER A 198 4.71 -2.64 27.00
CA SER A 198 6.11 -2.16 27.07
C SER A 198 6.25 -0.73 27.64
N ARG A 199 5.13 -0.01 27.83
CA ARG A 199 5.07 1.40 28.27
C ARG A 199 5.78 2.35 27.32
N THR A 200 5.71 2.07 26.02
CA THR A 200 6.31 2.89 24.96
C THR A 200 5.24 3.55 24.07
N LYS A 201 5.67 4.52 23.29
CA LYS A 201 4.87 5.13 22.23
C LYS A 201 5.71 5.21 20.97
N SER A 202 5.10 4.92 19.84
CA SER A 202 5.68 5.16 18.52
C SER A 202 4.71 5.99 17.69
N THR A 203 5.23 6.94 16.93
CA THR A 203 4.42 7.83 16.10
C THR A 203 4.92 7.79 14.69
N ILE A 204 4.00 7.71 13.74
CA ILE A 204 4.25 7.87 12.31
C ILE A 204 3.35 8.98 11.78
N GLU A 205 3.85 9.74 10.81
CA GLU A 205 3.11 10.82 10.18
C GLU A 205 2.99 10.57 8.69
N TYR A 206 1.78 10.74 8.18
CA TYR A 206 1.44 10.66 6.76
C TYR A 206 1.02 12.04 6.29
N VAL A 207 1.47 12.42 5.09
CA VAL A 207 1.12 13.70 4.45
C VAL A 207 0.59 13.44 3.05
N THR A 208 -0.57 14.03 2.73
CA THR A 208 -1.14 14.01 1.38
C THR A 208 -0.74 15.30 0.63
N ILE A 209 -0.07 15.14 -0.50
CA ILE A 209 0.43 16.24 -1.34
C ILE A 209 -0.24 16.12 -2.70
N ALA A 210 -1.01 17.13 -3.08
CA ALA A 210 -1.70 17.18 -4.36
C ALA A 210 -0.87 17.92 -5.43
N ASN A 211 -1.10 17.60 -6.71
CA ASN A 211 -0.48 18.22 -7.88
C ASN A 211 1.05 18.31 -7.76
N THR A 212 1.66 17.20 -7.43
CA THR A 212 3.12 17.09 -7.25
C THR A 212 3.81 16.60 -8.54
N GLU A 213 5.12 16.76 -8.63
CA GLU A 213 5.92 16.12 -9.69
C GLU A 213 5.93 14.60 -9.47
N ARG A 214 5.85 13.83 -10.55
CA ARG A 214 5.98 12.37 -10.52
C ARG A 214 7.31 12.00 -9.86
N PRO A 215 7.34 11.07 -8.89
CA PRO A 215 8.60 10.61 -8.28
C PRO A 215 9.58 10.08 -9.33
N GLU A 216 10.86 10.42 -9.22
CA GLU A 216 11.89 10.00 -10.20
C GLU A 216 11.91 8.49 -10.41
N GLN A 217 11.74 7.73 -9.35
CA GLN A 217 11.74 6.27 -9.39
C GLN A 217 10.47 5.72 -10.07
N ALA A 218 9.31 6.39 -9.90
CA ALA A 218 8.10 6.05 -10.62
C ALA A 218 8.28 6.20 -12.12
N VAL A 219 8.99 7.24 -12.56
CA VAL A 219 9.36 7.44 -13.98
C VAL A 219 10.17 6.24 -14.50
N LYS A 220 11.17 5.78 -13.75
CA LYS A 220 12.01 4.64 -14.17
C LYS A 220 11.20 3.36 -14.40
N VAL A 221 10.31 3.02 -13.47
CA VAL A 221 9.49 1.81 -13.61
C VAL A 221 8.45 1.99 -14.72
N TYR A 222 7.82 3.16 -14.82
CA TYR A 222 6.87 3.50 -15.87
C TYR A 222 7.51 3.42 -17.27
N ASP A 223 8.69 4.01 -17.43
CA ASP A 223 9.44 3.96 -18.68
C ASP A 223 9.86 2.53 -19.03
N HIS A 224 10.27 1.73 -18.05
CA HIS A 224 10.59 0.32 -18.27
C HIS A 224 9.40 -0.46 -18.84
N VAL A 225 8.22 -0.32 -18.24
CA VAL A 225 7.01 -1.01 -18.69
C VAL A 225 6.55 -0.54 -20.06
N ASN A 226 6.55 0.78 -20.30
CA ASN A 226 5.97 1.36 -21.52
C ASN A 226 6.95 1.45 -22.69
N SER A 227 8.26 1.41 -22.44
CA SER A 227 9.31 1.44 -23.47
C SER A 227 9.99 0.10 -23.69
N ALA A 228 9.54 -0.97 -23.04
CA ALA A 228 10.08 -2.32 -23.26
C ALA A 228 9.97 -2.68 -24.75
N ALA A 229 11.11 -2.66 -25.44
CA ALA A 229 11.17 -2.93 -26.88
C ALA A 229 10.79 -4.38 -27.22
N GLU A 230 10.93 -5.28 -26.25
CA GLU A 230 10.59 -6.70 -26.37
C GLU A 230 9.84 -7.15 -25.12
N THR A 231 8.77 -7.90 -25.34
CA THR A 231 8.00 -8.58 -24.29
C THR A 231 8.02 -10.08 -24.52
N VAL A 232 7.74 -10.82 -23.47
CA VAL A 232 7.60 -12.28 -23.50
C VAL A 232 6.34 -12.69 -22.74
N THR A 233 5.89 -13.93 -22.97
CA THR A 233 4.70 -14.47 -22.32
C THR A 233 5.10 -15.28 -21.09
N ALA A 234 4.53 -14.93 -19.94
CA ALA A 234 4.59 -15.73 -18.70
C ALA A 234 3.27 -16.49 -18.56
N THR A 235 3.30 -17.82 -18.58
CA THR A 235 2.10 -18.67 -18.55
C THR A 235 2.08 -19.55 -17.29
N VAL A 236 0.90 -19.64 -16.68
CA VAL A 236 0.63 -20.57 -15.58
C VAL A 236 -0.40 -21.59 -16.06
N VAL A 237 -0.04 -22.87 -16.02
CA VAL A 237 -0.92 -24.00 -16.37
C VAL A 237 -1.35 -24.69 -15.10
N PHE A 238 -2.64 -24.79 -14.85
CA PHE A 238 -3.26 -25.44 -13.72
C PHE A 238 -3.74 -26.83 -14.10
N ASP A 239 -3.51 -27.83 -13.22
CA ASP A 239 -3.94 -29.21 -13.35
C ASP A 239 -3.57 -29.83 -14.73
N PRO A 240 -2.30 -29.74 -15.17
CA PRO A 240 -1.87 -30.13 -16.53
C PRO A 240 -2.16 -31.59 -16.83
N GLY A 241 -2.60 -31.85 -18.08
CA GLY A 241 -2.92 -33.20 -18.56
C GLY A 241 -4.23 -33.76 -18.04
N THR A 242 -5.07 -32.98 -17.36
CA THR A 242 -6.36 -33.41 -16.83
C THR A 242 -7.53 -32.73 -17.58
N GLU A 243 -8.75 -33.23 -17.39
CA GLU A 243 -9.97 -32.56 -17.92
C GLU A 243 -10.23 -31.16 -17.31
N LYS A 244 -9.50 -30.80 -16.25
CA LYS A 244 -9.60 -29.51 -15.55
C LYS A 244 -8.47 -28.55 -15.91
N GLU A 245 -7.63 -28.93 -16.87
CA GLU A 245 -6.54 -28.08 -17.31
C GLU A 245 -7.05 -26.71 -17.77
N LYS A 246 -6.45 -25.66 -17.23
CA LYS A 246 -6.62 -24.29 -17.68
C LYS A 246 -5.28 -23.57 -17.68
N SER A 247 -5.15 -22.52 -18.49
CA SER A 247 -3.96 -21.68 -18.48
C SER A 247 -4.31 -20.21 -18.44
N GLU A 248 -3.43 -19.43 -17.83
CA GLU A 248 -3.48 -17.97 -17.83
C GLU A 248 -2.13 -17.44 -18.27
N SER A 249 -2.13 -16.40 -19.10
CA SER A 249 -0.92 -15.83 -19.71
C SER A 249 -0.87 -14.33 -19.45
N PHE A 250 0.34 -13.85 -19.20
CA PHE A 250 0.67 -12.47 -18.88
C PHE A 250 1.79 -12.01 -19.81
N THR A 251 1.67 -10.81 -20.36
CA THR A 251 2.72 -10.21 -21.18
C THR A 251 3.61 -9.36 -20.30
N VAL A 252 4.87 -9.71 -20.15
CA VAL A 252 5.83 -9.05 -19.27
C VAL A 252 7.05 -8.57 -20.06
N PRO A 253 7.79 -7.55 -19.57
CA PRO A 253 9.05 -7.11 -20.20
C PRO A 253 10.08 -8.25 -20.24
N LYS A 254 10.75 -8.40 -21.38
CA LYS A 254 11.84 -9.37 -21.53
C LYS A 254 13.02 -8.99 -20.63
N GLY A 255 13.57 -9.98 -19.97
CA GLY A 255 14.69 -9.82 -19.03
C GLY A 255 14.27 -9.62 -17.58
N ASP A 256 12.98 -9.37 -17.31
CA ASP A 256 12.48 -9.26 -15.94
C ASP A 256 12.60 -10.57 -15.18
N THR A 257 12.79 -10.46 -13.87
CA THR A 257 12.57 -11.59 -12.98
C THR A 257 11.09 -11.70 -12.70
N VAL A 258 10.41 -12.69 -13.31
CA VAL A 258 8.98 -12.93 -13.09
C VAL A 258 8.80 -13.75 -11.82
N TYR A 259 8.04 -13.20 -10.88
CA TYR A 259 7.55 -13.91 -9.69
C TYR A 259 6.12 -14.37 -9.95
N PHE A 260 5.86 -15.64 -9.68
CA PHE A 260 4.55 -16.24 -9.90
C PHE A 260 3.83 -16.43 -8.57
N ASN A 261 2.65 -15.84 -8.45
CA ASN A 261 1.68 -16.13 -7.41
C ASN A 261 0.43 -16.73 -8.03
N TRP A 262 -0.31 -17.51 -7.25
CA TRP A 262 -1.56 -18.13 -7.69
C TRP A 262 -2.53 -18.34 -6.54
N GLU A 263 -3.80 -18.48 -6.88
CA GLU A 263 -4.85 -18.84 -5.95
C GLU A 263 -5.11 -20.34 -5.96
N GLY A 264 -5.44 -20.91 -4.80
CA GLY A 264 -5.83 -22.31 -4.60
C GLY A 264 -4.74 -23.22 -4.02
N ASP A 265 -5.13 -24.46 -3.70
CA ASP A 265 -4.31 -25.44 -2.98
C ASP A 265 -3.33 -26.21 -3.90
N TYR A 266 -2.52 -25.46 -4.65
CA TYR A 266 -1.46 -26.06 -5.46
C TYR A 266 -0.17 -26.11 -4.65
N ASN A 267 0.38 -27.31 -4.52
CA ASN A 267 1.53 -27.57 -3.66
C ASN A 267 2.74 -28.17 -4.39
N LYS A 268 2.66 -28.31 -5.69
CA LYS A 268 3.78 -28.66 -6.56
C LYS A 268 3.82 -27.76 -7.77
N VAL A 269 5.00 -27.28 -8.09
CA VAL A 269 5.28 -26.43 -9.25
C VAL A 269 6.35 -27.09 -10.10
N TYR A 270 6.14 -27.14 -11.39
CA TYR A 270 7.08 -27.71 -12.35
C TYR A 270 7.42 -26.68 -13.43
N LYS A 271 8.65 -26.76 -13.93
CA LYS A 271 9.14 -25.93 -15.02
C LYS A 271 8.79 -26.47 -16.42
N ASN A 272 8.46 -27.75 -16.51
CA ASN A 272 8.25 -28.43 -17.78
C ASN A 272 6.93 -29.23 -17.80
N ALA A 273 6.36 -29.42 -19.00
CA ALA A 273 5.09 -30.12 -19.21
C ALA A 273 5.11 -31.60 -18.81
N GLU A 274 6.28 -32.24 -18.85
CA GLU A 274 6.49 -33.63 -18.44
C GLU A 274 6.44 -33.80 -16.92
N LEU A 275 6.33 -32.70 -16.14
CA LEU A 275 6.26 -32.68 -14.68
C LEU A 275 7.46 -33.36 -14.01
N THR A 276 8.64 -33.19 -14.56
CA THR A 276 9.89 -33.80 -14.06
C THR A 276 10.82 -32.80 -13.38
N GLU A 277 10.75 -31.51 -13.74
CA GLU A 277 11.56 -30.43 -13.18
C GLU A 277 10.79 -29.65 -12.13
N VAL A 278 10.97 -30.00 -10.85
CA VAL A 278 10.30 -29.37 -9.72
C VAL A 278 10.94 -28.01 -9.40
N LEU A 279 10.12 -26.98 -9.19
CA LEU A 279 10.53 -25.68 -8.65
C LEU A 279 10.24 -25.60 -7.14
N ASP A 280 11.01 -24.76 -6.42
CA ASP A 280 10.72 -24.46 -5.02
C ASP A 280 9.43 -23.65 -4.91
N ILE A 281 8.41 -24.23 -4.28
CA ILE A 281 7.09 -23.63 -4.13
C ILE A 281 7.09 -22.37 -3.26
N THR A 282 8.08 -22.21 -2.38
CA THR A 282 8.13 -21.09 -1.46
C THR A 282 8.49 -19.78 -2.16
N ARG A 283 9.13 -19.87 -3.33
CA ARG A 283 9.52 -18.70 -4.12
C ARG A 283 9.70 -19.08 -5.58
N VAL A 284 8.63 -19.09 -6.34
CA VAL A 284 8.71 -19.39 -7.78
C VAL A 284 9.05 -18.11 -8.54
N SER A 285 10.27 -18.06 -9.08
CA SER A 285 10.72 -16.95 -9.93
C SER A 285 11.59 -17.47 -11.08
N VAL A 286 11.45 -16.83 -12.25
CA VAL A 286 12.19 -17.15 -13.46
C VAL A 286 12.60 -15.87 -14.17
N VAL A 287 13.84 -15.79 -14.68
CA VAL A 287 14.23 -14.67 -15.55
C VAL A 287 13.64 -14.89 -16.95
N ALA A 288 12.79 -13.99 -17.38
CA ALA A 288 12.00 -14.09 -18.60
C ALA A 288 12.77 -13.61 -19.86
N ASN A 289 13.83 -14.31 -20.24
CA ASN A 289 14.58 -14.04 -21.48
C ASN A 289 13.84 -14.53 -22.76
N GLU A 290 12.89 -15.42 -22.58
CA GLU A 290 12.00 -16.01 -23.59
C GLU A 290 10.67 -16.35 -22.91
N ASP A 291 9.68 -16.83 -23.67
CA ASP A 291 8.40 -17.27 -23.08
C ASP A 291 8.63 -18.31 -21.98
N VAL A 292 7.98 -18.12 -20.85
CA VAL A 292 8.13 -18.96 -19.64
C VAL A 292 6.80 -19.57 -19.30
N THR A 293 6.81 -20.86 -18.96
CA THR A 293 5.61 -21.56 -18.49
C THR A 293 5.91 -22.31 -17.20
N ILE A 294 5.02 -22.17 -16.22
CA ILE A 294 5.02 -23.03 -15.01
C ILE A 294 3.76 -23.87 -14.96
N TYR A 295 3.86 -25.03 -14.32
CA TYR A 295 2.79 -26.02 -14.21
C TYR A 295 2.47 -26.28 -12.75
N LEU A 296 1.22 -26.04 -12.36
CA LEU A 296 0.73 -26.19 -10.99
C LEU A 296 -0.07 -27.45 -10.82
N VAL A 297 0.31 -28.29 -9.87
CA VAL A 297 -0.34 -29.57 -9.60
C VAL A 297 -0.80 -29.64 -8.15
N LYS A 298 -2.05 -30.08 -7.95
CA LYS A 298 -2.58 -30.44 -6.62
C LYS A 298 -2.10 -31.83 -6.23
N ASN A 299 -1.75 -32.03 -4.96
CA ASN A 299 -1.60 -33.38 -4.47
C ASN A 299 -2.94 -34.12 -4.58
N SER A 300 -2.98 -35.21 -5.29
CA SER A 300 -4.07 -36.18 -5.13
C SER A 300 -4.13 -36.58 -3.65
N LYS A 301 -5.25 -36.26 -3.01
CA LYS A 301 -5.57 -36.78 -1.66
C LYS A 301 -5.63 -38.28 -1.66
#